data_a2344724cd2d19c88b2b7e6b894415f0
#
_entry.id   a2344724cd2d19c88b2b7e6b894415f0
#
_cell.length_a   1.000
_cell.length_b   1.000
_cell.length_c   1.000
_cell.angle_alpha   90.00
_cell.angle_beta   90.00
_cell.angle_gamma   90.00
#
_symmetry.space_group_name_H-M   'P 1'
#
loop_
_entity.id
_entity.type
_entity.pdbx_description
1 polymer ?
#
loop_
_entity_poly.entity_id
_entity_poly.type
_entity_poly.pdbx_seq_one_letter_code
_entity_poly.pdbx_strand_id
1 'polypeptide(L)'
;MRIITDMSLFKIKNQKVSRLNPVVVSNGKKTLEREVQKIFEENLDELLNVTFLAHEYSTSFGGRMDTLGIDGEGNPCIIEYKKGQNDSVINQGLSYLRWLLDHKDSFEKLCNEMNVMTAIQWNAPRVICVAENYNKFDADTADLLPINIELYKYKLYEDDMLVLDKENYQKVKISDKPKFSNGDAAKHGKLQETYTLEEHLAQADNNTQELFKALKEEILALDQNITEEPKKLYVAYKMTRNFVDVVFKKNKLKLFLNVKSGELTDPQGIARDLEKPVHIGHWGNGDYEVTLTNLDEIPYVITLVRQSHAINQ
;
A
#
# COMPACT_ATOMS: atom_id res chain seq x y z
N MET A 1 26.77 -21.60 -11.09
CA MET A 1 25.52 -22.05 -10.45
C MET A 1 24.43 -21.05 -10.85
N ARG A 2 23.61 -21.35 -11.86
CA ARG A 2 22.52 -20.46 -12.29
C ARG A 2 21.40 -20.60 -11.27
N ILE A 3 21.17 -19.56 -10.50
CA ILE A 3 19.92 -19.45 -9.74
C ILE A 3 18.84 -19.14 -10.76
N ILE A 4 18.10 -20.16 -11.17
CA ILE A 4 16.94 -20.01 -12.05
C ILE A 4 15.79 -19.57 -11.13
N THR A 5 15.57 -18.26 -11.05
CA THR A 5 14.39 -17.67 -10.40
C THR A 5 13.31 -17.39 -11.45
N ASP A 6 13.08 -18.30 -12.38
CA ASP A 6 11.93 -18.20 -13.26
C ASP A 6 10.72 -18.86 -12.59
N MET A 7 9.80 -18.02 -12.14
CA MET A 7 8.49 -18.49 -11.68
C MET A 7 7.82 -19.25 -12.82
N SER A 8 7.47 -20.51 -12.58
CA SER A 8 6.73 -21.33 -13.53
C SER A 8 5.28 -21.43 -13.10
N LEU A 9 4.36 -20.97 -13.94
CA LEU A 9 2.93 -21.01 -13.68
C LEU A 9 2.31 -22.24 -14.34
N PHE A 10 1.45 -22.94 -13.60
CA PHE A 10 0.80 -24.16 -14.06
C PHE A 10 -0.71 -24.09 -13.79
N LYS A 11 -1.48 -24.54 -14.77
CA LYS A 11 -2.92 -24.75 -14.62
C LYS A 11 -3.18 -26.20 -14.24
N ILE A 12 -4.02 -26.41 -13.23
CA ILE A 12 -4.44 -27.74 -12.79
C ILE A 12 -5.90 -27.95 -13.21
N LYS A 13 -6.15 -28.95 -14.03
CA LYS A 13 -7.50 -29.35 -14.43
C LYS A 13 -7.63 -30.88 -14.34
N ASN A 14 -8.58 -31.36 -13.55
CA ASN A 14 -8.83 -32.81 -13.36
C ASN A 14 -7.54 -33.59 -13.00
N GLN A 15 -6.76 -33.07 -12.03
CA GLN A 15 -5.48 -33.62 -11.56
C GLN A 15 -4.36 -33.66 -12.63
N LYS A 16 -4.59 -33.11 -13.80
CA LYS A 16 -3.56 -32.93 -14.83
C LYS A 16 -2.99 -31.53 -14.76
N VAL A 17 -1.67 -31.43 -14.92
CA VAL A 17 -0.91 -30.18 -14.84
C VAL A 17 -0.48 -29.77 -16.25
N SER A 18 -0.76 -28.56 -16.66
CA SER A 18 -0.26 -27.93 -17.90
C SER A 18 0.49 -26.66 -17.56
N ARG A 19 1.65 -26.47 -18.16
CA ARG A 19 2.43 -25.23 -17.98
C ARG A 19 1.80 -24.11 -18.79
N LEU A 20 1.66 -22.94 -18.19
CA LEU A 20 1.29 -21.71 -18.89
C LEU A 20 2.58 -21.01 -19.37
N ASN A 21 2.61 -20.62 -20.63
CA ASN A 21 3.75 -19.93 -21.20
C ASN A 21 3.57 -18.42 -21.06
N PRO A 22 4.67 -17.67 -20.80
CA PRO A 22 4.62 -16.22 -20.84
C PRO A 22 4.19 -15.74 -22.24
N VAL A 23 3.33 -14.75 -22.28
CA VAL A 23 2.93 -14.11 -23.53
C VAL A 23 4.06 -13.22 -24.01
N VAL A 24 4.67 -13.58 -25.14
CA VAL A 24 5.64 -12.74 -25.82
C VAL A 24 4.88 -11.86 -26.80
N VAL A 25 4.61 -10.61 -26.42
CA VAL A 25 3.97 -9.67 -27.32
C VAL A 25 4.98 -9.17 -28.36
N SER A 26 4.84 -9.65 -29.58
CA SER A 26 5.78 -9.39 -30.71
C SER A 26 5.65 -7.99 -31.34
N ASN A 27 4.64 -7.21 -30.99
CA ASN A 27 4.34 -5.94 -31.62
C ASN A 27 4.87 -4.76 -30.80
N GLY A 28 6.08 -4.29 -31.13
CA GLY A 28 6.66 -2.99 -30.73
C GLY A 28 6.59 -2.61 -29.22
N LYS A 29 7.69 -2.13 -28.65
CA LYS A 29 7.80 -1.78 -27.23
C LYS A 29 6.67 -0.85 -26.71
N LYS A 30 6.29 0.15 -27.47
CA LYS A 30 5.28 1.15 -27.07
C LYS A 30 3.84 0.62 -26.96
N THR A 31 3.48 -0.36 -27.78
CA THR A 31 2.13 -0.92 -27.76
C THR A 31 1.87 -1.70 -26.48
N LEU A 32 2.85 -2.47 -26.03
CA LEU A 32 2.71 -3.26 -24.82
C LEU A 32 2.69 -2.39 -23.53
N GLU A 33 3.50 -1.35 -23.46
CA GLU A 33 3.46 -0.42 -22.32
C GLU A 33 2.06 0.19 -22.17
N ARG A 34 1.45 0.61 -23.26
CA ARG A 34 0.09 1.16 -23.26
C ARG A 34 -1.00 0.15 -22.90
N GLU A 35 -0.85 -1.08 -23.34
CA GLU A 35 -1.77 -2.17 -22.99
C GLU A 35 -1.70 -2.49 -21.50
N VAL A 36 -0.49 -2.58 -20.96
CA VAL A 36 -0.27 -2.80 -19.51
C VAL A 36 -0.79 -1.59 -18.73
N GLN A 37 -0.43 -0.37 -19.10
CA GLN A 37 -0.95 0.84 -18.47
C GLN A 37 -2.48 0.82 -18.43
N LYS A 38 -3.15 0.50 -19.51
CA LYS A 38 -4.61 0.43 -19.56
C LYS A 38 -5.18 -0.63 -18.62
N ILE A 39 -4.59 -1.84 -18.59
CA ILE A 39 -5.00 -2.89 -17.65
C ILE A 39 -4.88 -2.41 -16.22
N PHE A 40 -3.78 -1.74 -15.88
CA PHE A 40 -3.58 -1.21 -14.54
C PHE A 40 -4.55 -0.07 -14.23
N GLU A 41 -4.71 0.91 -15.09
CA GLU A 41 -5.61 2.06 -14.88
C GLU A 41 -7.07 1.65 -14.67
N GLU A 42 -7.53 0.62 -15.40
CA GLU A 42 -8.87 0.08 -15.24
C GLU A 42 -9.05 -0.75 -13.95
N ASN A 43 -7.94 -1.15 -13.28
CA ASN A 43 -7.96 -2.04 -12.13
C ASN A 43 -7.00 -1.57 -11.01
N LEU A 44 -6.71 -0.27 -10.91
CA LEU A 44 -5.72 0.27 -9.95
C LEU A 44 -6.05 -0.03 -8.49
N ASP A 45 -7.33 -0.01 -8.15
CA ASP A 45 -7.78 -0.31 -6.80
C ASP A 45 -7.44 -1.75 -6.43
N GLU A 46 -7.76 -2.71 -7.30
CA GLU A 46 -7.51 -4.12 -7.08
C GLU A 46 -6.00 -4.46 -7.08
N LEU A 47 -5.23 -3.87 -8.01
CA LEU A 47 -3.83 -4.21 -8.21
C LEU A 47 -2.89 -3.50 -7.23
N LEU A 48 -3.15 -2.23 -6.90
CA LEU A 48 -2.22 -1.36 -6.20
C LEU A 48 -2.83 -0.63 -4.99
N ASN A 49 -4.13 -0.84 -4.72
CA ASN A 49 -4.91 -0.09 -3.74
C ASN A 49 -4.81 1.43 -3.96
N VAL A 50 -5.02 1.85 -5.20
CA VAL A 50 -4.94 3.25 -5.64
C VAL A 50 -6.19 3.62 -6.42
N THR A 51 -6.84 4.71 -6.04
CA THR A 51 -7.91 5.32 -6.82
C THR A 51 -7.31 6.10 -7.98
N PHE A 52 -7.74 5.82 -9.21
CA PHE A 52 -7.31 6.50 -10.42
C PHE A 52 -7.79 7.97 -10.43
N LEU A 53 -6.91 8.89 -10.79
CA LEU A 53 -7.24 10.31 -10.94
C LEU A 53 -7.04 10.80 -12.37
N ALA A 54 -5.88 10.53 -12.97
CA ALA A 54 -5.59 10.98 -14.33
C ALA A 54 -4.55 10.07 -14.99
N HIS A 55 -4.66 9.95 -16.32
CA HIS A 55 -3.63 9.35 -17.14
C HIS A 55 -2.87 10.43 -17.93
N GLU A 56 -1.62 10.15 -18.27
CA GLU A 56 -0.79 11.02 -19.10
C GLU A 56 -0.81 12.49 -18.61
N TYR A 57 -0.73 12.71 -17.30
CA TYR A 57 -0.84 14.01 -16.68
C TYR A 57 0.38 14.89 -16.97
N SER A 58 0.16 15.96 -17.74
CA SER A 58 1.24 16.85 -18.21
C SER A 58 1.79 17.74 -17.10
N THR A 59 3.11 17.87 -17.05
CA THR A 59 3.83 18.76 -16.14
C THR A 59 4.29 20.04 -16.85
N SER A 60 4.51 21.12 -16.08
CA SER A 60 4.95 22.41 -16.63
C SER A 60 6.36 22.39 -17.24
N PHE A 61 7.19 21.41 -16.92
CA PHE A 61 8.53 21.24 -17.52
C PHE A 61 8.55 20.37 -18.78
N GLY A 62 7.37 19.99 -19.32
CA GLY A 62 7.26 19.24 -20.55
C GLY A 62 7.28 17.72 -20.37
N GLY A 63 7.35 17.20 -19.14
CA GLY A 63 7.18 15.80 -18.82
C GLY A 63 5.70 15.43 -18.67
N ARG A 64 5.41 14.13 -18.65
CA ARG A 64 4.06 13.59 -18.51
C ARG A 64 4.10 12.33 -17.66
N MET A 65 3.38 12.37 -16.53
CA MET A 65 3.19 11.20 -15.67
C MET A 65 2.30 10.19 -16.39
N ASP A 66 2.68 8.93 -16.38
CA ASP A 66 1.87 7.90 -17.02
C ASP A 66 0.50 7.78 -16.34
N THR A 67 0.49 7.64 -15.02
CA THR A 67 -0.75 7.58 -14.22
C THR A 67 -0.60 8.30 -12.90
N LEU A 68 -1.60 9.09 -12.53
CA LEU A 68 -1.69 9.77 -11.25
C LEU A 68 -2.91 9.25 -10.48
N GLY A 69 -2.72 8.96 -9.20
CA GLY A 69 -3.77 8.43 -8.33
C GLY A 69 -3.61 8.87 -6.88
N ILE A 70 -4.49 8.36 -6.05
CA ILE A 70 -4.47 8.56 -4.59
C ILE A 70 -4.81 7.24 -3.90
N ASP A 71 -4.11 6.90 -2.84
CA ASP A 71 -4.44 5.67 -2.10
C ASP A 71 -5.53 5.91 -1.03
N GLY A 72 -5.99 4.82 -0.41
CA GLY A 72 -7.02 4.88 0.63
C GLY A 72 -6.61 5.67 1.87
N GLU A 73 -5.31 5.92 2.07
CA GLU A 73 -4.79 6.75 3.17
C GLU A 73 -4.69 8.24 2.79
N GLY A 74 -4.98 8.58 1.54
CA GLY A 74 -4.89 9.94 1.01
C GLY A 74 -3.50 10.30 0.49
N ASN A 75 -2.58 9.35 0.35
CA ASN A 75 -1.25 9.64 -0.19
C ASN A 75 -1.33 9.76 -1.72
N PRO A 76 -0.76 10.83 -2.31
CA PRO A 76 -0.60 10.94 -3.75
C PRO A 76 0.25 9.78 -4.30
N CYS A 77 -0.17 9.18 -5.42
CA CYS A 77 0.49 8.06 -6.06
C CYS A 77 0.84 8.41 -7.50
N ILE A 78 2.12 8.32 -7.84
CA ILE A 78 2.61 8.41 -9.22
C ILE A 78 2.94 7.00 -9.66
N ILE A 79 2.36 6.56 -10.79
CA ILE A 79 2.62 5.23 -11.33
C ILE A 79 3.25 5.39 -12.71
N GLU A 80 4.40 4.75 -12.90
CA GLU A 80 5.19 4.76 -14.15
C GLU A 80 5.35 3.33 -14.66
N TYR A 81 5.14 3.13 -15.96
CA TYR A 81 5.20 1.81 -16.59
C TYR A 81 6.42 1.71 -17.51
N LYS A 82 7.12 0.57 -17.48
CA LYS A 82 8.25 0.32 -18.37
C LYS A 82 8.28 -1.11 -18.88
N LYS A 83 8.67 -1.22 -20.14
CA LYS A 83 9.04 -2.48 -20.76
C LYS A 83 10.57 -2.54 -20.93
N GLY A 84 11.23 -3.33 -20.11
CA GLY A 84 12.67 -3.60 -20.21
C GLY A 84 13.54 -2.80 -19.24
N GLN A 85 14.86 -3.06 -19.29
CA GLN A 85 15.82 -2.69 -18.24
C GLN A 85 16.57 -1.36 -18.44
N ASN A 86 16.41 -0.68 -19.58
CA ASN A 86 17.38 0.35 -20.01
C ASN A 86 16.99 1.80 -19.64
N ASP A 87 15.81 2.06 -19.15
CA ASP A 87 15.39 3.40 -18.76
C ASP A 87 15.17 3.47 -17.25
N SER A 88 15.71 4.48 -16.60
CA SER A 88 15.54 4.69 -15.17
C SER A 88 14.11 5.18 -14.85
N VAL A 89 13.17 4.25 -14.76
CA VAL A 89 11.78 4.53 -14.35
C VAL A 89 11.71 5.21 -12.98
N ILE A 90 12.63 4.86 -12.08
CA ILE A 90 12.73 5.49 -10.76
C ILE A 90 13.08 6.96 -10.87
N ASN A 91 14.08 7.35 -11.68
CA ASN A 91 14.45 8.76 -11.84
C ASN A 91 13.31 9.58 -12.47
N GLN A 92 12.54 8.98 -13.37
CA GLN A 92 11.36 9.60 -13.95
C GLN A 92 10.29 9.85 -12.87
N GLY A 93 9.93 8.82 -12.11
CA GLY A 93 8.99 8.93 -11.00
C GLY A 93 9.42 9.94 -9.94
N LEU A 94 10.71 9.98 -9.59
CA LEU A 94 11.27 10.97 -8.67
C LEU A 94 11.18 12.41 -9.20
N SER A 95 11.43 12.62 -10.50
CA SER A 95 11.29 13.92 -11.14
C SER A 95 9.84 14.41 -11.09
N TYR A 96 8.88 13.51 -11.33
CA TYR A 96 7.46 13.83 -11.24
C TYR A 96 7.01 14.04 -9.79
N LEU A 97 7.53 13.28 -8.84
CA LEU A 97 7.26 13.51 -7.43
C LEU A 97 7.74 14.91 -7.01
N ARG A 98 8.92 15.33 -7.45
CA ARG A 98 9.41 16.68 -7.18
C ARG A 98 8.45 17.74 -7.71
N TRP A 99 8.00 17.58 -8.96
CA TRP A 99 7.04 18.50 -9.56
C TRP A 99 5.72 18.52 -8.78
N LEU A 100 5.19 17.35 -8.41
CA LEU A 100 3.93 17.20 -7.70
C LEU A 100 3.97 17.91 -6.32
N LEU A 101 5.10 17.78 -5.61
CA LEU A 101 5.31 18.45 -4.32
C LEU A 101 5.37 19.97 -4.44
N ASP A 102 5.84 20.49 -5.57
CA ASP A 102 5.87 21.92 -5.86
C ASP A 102 4.52 22.44 -6.41
N HIS A 103 3.59 21.54 -6.81
CA HIS A 103 2.29 21.86 -7.42
C HIS A 103 1.11 21.18 -6.71
N LYS A 104 1.11 21.21 -5.38
CA LYS A 104 0.08 20.55 -4.54
C LYS A 104 -1.33 21.00 -4.87
N ASP A 105 -1.52 22.31 -5.10
CA ASP A 105 -2.81 22.91 -5.44
C ASP A 105 -3.42 22.30 -6.71
N SER A 106 -2.57 21.92 -7.68
CA SER A 106 -3.02 21.26 -8.92
C SER A 106 -3.55 19.85 -8.66
N PHE A 107 -2.91 19.11 -7.75
CA PHE A 107 -3.36 17.80 -7.33
C PHE A 107 -4.64 17.88 -6.49
N GLU A 108 -4.71 18.81 -5.56
CA GLU A 108 -5.90 19.06 -4.73
C GLU A 108 -7.12 19.42 -5.59
N LYS A 109 -6.91 20.26 -6.60
CA LYS A 109 -7.95 20.60 -7.58
C LYS A 109 -8.43 19.36 -8.33
N LEU A 110 -7.51 18.52 -8.80
CA LEU A 110 -7.84 17.27 -9.50
C LEU A 110 -8.64 16.32 -8.59
N CYS A 111 -8.24 16.15 -7.34
CA CYS A 111 -8.97 15.34 -6.35
C CYS A 111 -10.41 15.87 -6.15
N ASN A 112 -10.58 17.17 -6.04
CA ASN A 112 -11.91 17.79 -5.92
C ASN A 112 -12.77 17.57 -7.17
N GLU A 113 -12.20 17.70 -8.37
CA GLU A 113 -12.89 17.43 -9.65
C GLU A 113 -13.33 15.96 -9.76
N MET A 114 -12.54 15.03 -9.20
CA MET A 114 -12.82 13.60 -9.17
C MET A 114 -13.67 13.17 -7.96
N ASN A 115 -14.16 14.13 -7.15
CA ASN A 115 -14.93 13.90 -5.93
C ASN A 115 -14.26 12.96 -4.92
N VAL A 116 -12.95 13.06 -4.78
CA VAL A 116 -12.20 12.31 -3.77
C VAL A 116 -12.52 12.88 -2.39
N MET A 117 -13.06 12.04 -1.51
CA MET A 117 -13.46 12.44 -0.16
C MET A 117 -12.35 12.25 0.89
N THR A 118 -11.26 11.59 0.53
CA THR A 118 -10.14 11.31 1.43
C THR A 118 -9.28 12.55 1.61
N ALA A 119 -8.91 12.88 2.84
CA ALA A 119 -8.00 13.99 3.14
C ALA A 119 -6.59 13.70 2.60
N ILE A 120 -6.05 14.60 1.78
CA ILE A 120 -4.75 14.41 1.12
C ILE A 120 -3.62 14.45 2.14
N GLN A 121 -2.74 13.45 2.10
CA GLN A 121 -1.58 13.26 2.96
C GLN A 121 -0.28 13.50 2.17
N TRP A 122 0.37 14.62 2.39
CA TRP A 122 1.61 14.97 1.67
C TRP A 122 2.91 14.45 2.31
N ASN A 123 2.80 13.73 3.42
CA ASN A 123 3.96 13.22 4.16
C ASN A 123 4.48 11.86 3.66
N ALA A 124 3.69 11.13 2.89
CA ALA A 124 4.05 9.81 2.40
C ALA A 124 3.60 9.56 0.94
N PRO A 125 3.89 10.46 -0.02
CA PRO A 125 3.55 10.21 -1.41
C PRO A 125 4.27 8.93 -1.90
N ARG A 126 3.62 8.20 -2.81
CA ARG A 126 4.12 6.94 -3.34
C ARG A 126 4.58 7.11 -4.78
N VAL A 127 5.75 6.57 -5.11
CA VAL A 127 6.23 6.38 -6.48
C VAL A 127 6.20 4.90 -6.78
N ILE A 128 5.29 4.49 -7.63
CA ILE A 128 5.06 3.09 -7.98
C ILE A 128 5.60 2.87 -9.39
N CYS A 129 6.57 1.99 -9.50
CA CYS A 129 7.15 1.60 -10.78
C CYS A 129 6.65 0.20 -11.14
N VAL A 130 6.15 0.03 -12.36
CA VAL A 130 5.63 -1.24 -12.88
C VAL A 130 6.44 -1.64 -14.10
N ALA A 131 7.21 -2.74 -14.02
CA ALA A 131 8.08 -3.17 -15.10
C ALA A 131 8.14 -4.71 -15.20
N GLU A 132 8.61 -5.23 -16.34
CA GLU A 132 8.85 -6.68 -16.48
C GLU A 132 10.01 -7.16 -15.59
N ASN A 133 11.04 -6.31 -15.42
CA ASN A 133 12.22 -6.61 -14.62
C ASN A 133 12.89 -5.30 -14.15
N TYR A 134 13.63 -5.41 -13.03
CA TYR A 134 14.50 -4.37 -12.51
C TYR A 134 15.94 -4.85 -12.49
N ASN A 135 16.89 -3.93 -12.64
CA ASN A 135 18.29 -4.21 -12.39
C ASN A 135 18.62 -4.00 -10.91
N LYS A 136 19.81 -4.43 -10.50
CA LYS A 136 20.26 -4.29 -9.12
C LYS A 136 20.31 -2.83 -8.64
N PHE A 137 20.65 -1.90 -9.53
CA PHE A 137 20.77 -0.48 -9.17
C PHE A 137 19.39 0.13 -8.90
N ASP A 138 18.35 -0.31 -9.60
CA ASP A 138 16.98 0.11 -9.33
C ASP A 138 16.56 -0.34 -7.93
N ALA A 139 16.85 -1.60 -7.59
CA ALA A 139 16.58 -2.17 -6.28
C ALA A 139 17.30 -1.39 -5.17
N ASP A 140 18.62 -1.25 -5.30
CA ASP A 140 19.47 -0.54 -4.33
C ASP A 140 19.01 0.93 -4.18
N THR A 141 18.59 1.59 -5.26
CA THR A 141 18.08 2.97 -5.23
C THR A 141 16.78 3.08 -4.45
N ALA A 142 15.83 2.18 -4.71
CA ALA A 142 14.55 2.16 -4.00
C ALA A 142 14.73 1.94 -2.49
N ASP A 143 15.70 1.11 -2.10
CA ASP A 143 16.00 0.81 -0.70
C ASP A 143 16.69 1.96 0.06
N LEU A 144 17.58 2.67 -0.62
CA LEU A 144 18.42 3.69 0.02
C LEU A 144 17.75 5.06 0.14
N LEU A 145 16.75 5.35 -0.69
CA LEU A 145 16.08 6.64 -0.66
C LEU A 145 15.03 6.70 0.45
N PRO A 146 14.97 7.82 1.20
CA PRO A 146 13.96 8.03 2.23
C PRO A 146 12.59 8.44 1.62
N ILE A 147 12.20 7.80 0.54
CA ILE A 147 10.98 8.05 -0.23
C ILE A 147 10.27 6.70 -0.40
N ASN A 148 8.95 6.71 -0.44
CA ASN A 148 8.19 5.49 -0.66
C ASN A 148 8.20 5.14 -2.17
N ILE A 149 9.21 4.37 -2.57
CA ILE A 149 9.35 3.83 -3.93
C ILE A 149 8.97 2.35 -3.87
N GLU A 150 8.04 1.96 -4.72
CA GLU A 150 7.55 0.58 -4.82
C GLU A 150 7.84 0.05 -6.22
N LEU A 151 8.46 -1.11 -6.29
CA LEU A 151 8.79 -1.76 -7.56
C LEU A 151 7.94 -3.01 -7.72
N TYR A 152 7.11 -3.02 -8.74
CA TYR A 152 6.26 -4.15 -9.10
C TYR A 152 6.72 -4.77 -10.40
N LYS A 153 7.03 -6.07 -10.37
CA LYS A 153 7.26 -6.87 -11.56
C LYS A 153 5.95 -7.43 -12.06
N TYR A 154 5.68 -7.27 -13.35
CA TYR A 154 4.54 -7.94 -13.95
C TYR A 154 4.96 -8.96 -14.99
N LYS A 155 4.13 -9.97 -15.20
CA LYS A 155 4.29 -10.96 -16.24
C LYS A 155 2.92 -11.42 -16.74
N LEU A 156 2.71 -11.34 -18.05
CA LEU A 156 1.50 -11.82 -18.69
C LEU A 156 1.72 -13.27 -19.14
N TYR A 157 0.73 -14.11 -18.94
CA TYR A 157 0.73 -15.51 -19.34
C TYR A 157 -0.49 -15.83 -20.21
N GLU A 158 -0.43 -16.97 -20.90
CA GLU A 158 -1.58 -17.55 -21.59
C GLU A 158 -2.79 -17.62 -20.64
N ASP A 159 -4.00 -17.78 -21.22
CA ASP A 159 -5.27 -17.81 -20.50
C ASP A 159 -5.55 -16.51 -19.70
N ASP A 160 -5.11 -15.34 -20.21
CA ASP A 160 -5.35 -14.00 -19.65
C ASP A 160 -4.86 -13.84 -18.19
N MET A 161 -3.80 -14.55 -17.83
CA MET A 161 -3.25 -14.50 -16.48
C MET A 161 -2.19 -13.40 -16.35
N LEU A 162 -2.36 -12.52 -15.36
CA LEU A 162 -1.38 -11.54 -14.90
C LEU A 162 -0.76 -12.02 -13.59
N VAL A 163 0.56 -12.06 -13.55
CA VAL A 163 1.32 -12.20 -12.30
C VAL A 163 1.91 -10.84 -11.96
N LEU A 164 1.63 -10.37 -10.75
CA LEU A 164 2.17 -9.14 -10.19
C LEU A 164 2.96 -9.49 -8.93
N ASP A 165 4.23 -9.12 -8.90
CA ASP A 165 5.15 -9.41 -7.80
C ASP A 165 5.79 -8.12 -7.31
N LYS A 166 5.60 -7.81 -6.04
CA LYS A 166 6.26 -6.66 -5.41
C LYS A 166 7.66 -7.09 -4.98
N GLU A 167 8.69 -6.43 -5.54
CA GLU A 167 10.06 -6.63 -5.06
C GLU A 167 10.15 -6.23 -3.58
N ASN A 168 10.42 -7.24 -2.75
CA ASN A 168 10.61 -7.03 -1.32
C ASN A 168 12.03 -6.54 -1.06
N TYR A 169 12.16 -5.27 -0.75
CA TYR A 169 13.42 -4.71 -0.26
C TYR A 169 13.38 -4.71 1.27
N GLN A 170 14.42 -5.30 1.86
CA GLN A 170 14.70 -5.02 3.26
C GLN A 170 15.28 -3.61 3.31
N LYS A 171 14.49 -2.62 3.75
CA LYS A 171 15.03 -1.27 4.02
C LYS A 171 16.22 -1.42 4.93
N VAL A 172 17.41 -1.19 4.39
CA VAL A 172 18.65 -1.18 5.17
C VAL A 172 18.51 -0.04 6.18
N LYS A 173 18.28 -0.37 7.45
CA LYS A 173 18.37 0.61 8.52
C LYS A 173 19.83 1.02 8.61
N ILE A 174 20.18 2.17 8.05
CA ILE A 174 21.48 2.80 8.28
C ILE A 174 21.44 3.24 9.75
N SER A 175 21.95 2.39 10.65
CA SER A 175 21.95 2.61 12.08
C SER A 175 22.96 3.64 12.56
N ASP A 176 23.80 4.16 11.64
CA ASP A 176 24.82 5.15 11.97
C ASP A 176 24.68 6.38 11.08
N LYS A 177 23.98 7.39 11.56
CA LYS A 177 24.10 8.73 11.02
C LYS A 177 25.55 9.19 11.22
N PRO A 178 26.30 9.53 10.15
CA PRO A 178 27.56 10.24 10.34
C PRO A 178 27.24 11.54 11.06
N LYS A 179 27.85 11.75 12.22
CA LYS A 179 27.82 13.02 12.94
C LYS A 179 28.59 14.03 12.12
N PHE A 180 27.91 14.78 11.25
CA PHE A 180 28.47 15.99 10.70
C PHE A 180 28.30 17.09 11.73
N SER A 181 29.43 17.52 12.31
CA SER A 181 29.52 18.69 13.18
C SER A 181 29.39 19.97 12.36
N ASN A 182 28.42 20.78 12.74
CA ASN A 182 28.31 22.25 12.65
C ASN A 182 28.75 22.98 11.36
N GLY A 183 27.77 23.60 10.76
CA GLY A 183 27.94 24.72 9.86
C GLY A 183 26.62 25.05 9.17
N ASP A 184 25.91 26.03 9.71
CA ASP A 184 24.86 26.85 9.14
C ASP A 184 24.16 26.36 7.86
N ALA A 185 22.96 25.83 7.98
CA ALA A 185 22.01 25.85 6.90
C ALA A 185 20.58 26.02 7.45
N ALA A 186 19.98 27.06 6.97
CA ALA A 186 18.65 27.55 7.28
C ALA A 186 17.55 26.50 7.09
N LYS A 187 16.60 26.58 8.04
CA LYS A 187 15.17 26.29 7.95
C LYS A 187 14.66 25.88 6.58
N HIS A 188 14.24 24.61 6.47
CA HIS A 188 13.06 24.07 5.84
C HIS A 188 13.24 22.57 5.58
N GLY A 189 12.70 21.75 6.47
CA GLY A 189 12.57 20.31 6.34
C GLY A 189 11.91 19.82 7.62
N LYS A 190 10.59 19.76 7.68
CA LYS A 190 9.92 18.93 8.67
C LYS A 190 10.41 17.52 8.44
N LEU A 191 11.16 16.98 9.37
CA LEU A 191 11.49 15.58 9.49
C LEU A 191 10.20 14.77 9.34
N GLN A 192 10.24 13.73 8.53
CA GLN A 192 9.18 12.74 8.45
C GLN A 192 8.91 12.24 9.88
N GLU A 193 7.74 12.54 10.41
CA GLU A 193 7.32 12.06 11.72
C GLU A 193 7.17 10.54 11.60
N THR A 194 8.16 9.80 12.09
CA THR A 194 8.06 8.35 12.23
C THR A 194 7.27 8.08 13.50
N TYR A 195 6.05 7.62 13.34
CA TYR A 195 5.21 7.20 14.44
C TYR A 195 5.68 5.85 14.96
N THR A 196 5.76 5.71 16.28
CA THR A 196 6.19 4.48 16.93
C THR A 196 5.02 3.83 17.66
N LEU A 197 5.14 2.53 17.89
CA LEU A 197 4.16 1.80 18.69
C LEU A 197 4.10 2.36 20.13
N GLU A 198 5.23 2.81 20.66
CA GLU A 198 5.34 3.39 22.00
C GLU A 198 4.49 4.66 22.15
N GLU A 199 4.41 5.48 21.11
CA GLU A 199 3.56 6.68 21.10
C GLU A 199 2.07 6.33 21.17
N HIS A 200 1.64 5.25 20.53
CA HIS A 200 0.28 4.74 20.64
C HIS A 200 0.01 4.13 22.03
N LEU A 201 0.93 3.31 22.52
CA LEU A 201 0.83 2.70 23.85
C LEU A 201 0.74 3.76 24.96
N ALA A 202 1.47 4.87 24.84
CA ALA A 202 1.43 5.97 25.79
C ALA A 202 0.05 6.66 25.90
N GLN A 203 -0.84 6.48 24.93
CA GLN A 203 -2.22 7.01 24.95
C GLN A 203 -3.18 6.11 25.74
N ALA A 204 -2.80 4.88 26.04
CA ALA A 204 -3.61 3.85 26.65
C ALA A 204 -3.18 3.57 28.09
N ASP A 205 -4.13 3.17 28.94
CA ASP A 205 -3.83 2.66 30.27
C ASP A 205 -3.19 1.24 30.21
N ASN A 206 -2.69 0.78 31.32
CA ASN A 206 -1.99 -0.51 31.40
C ASN A 206 -2.86 -1.68 30.93
N ASN A 207 -4.15 -1.69 31.27
CA ASN A 207 -5.05 -2.75 30.85
C ASN A 207 -5.23 -2.75 29.33
N THR A 208 -5.38 -1.58 28.72
CA THR A 208 -5.48 -1.44 27.26
C THR A 208 -4.19 -1.80 26.54
N GLN A 209 -3.02 -1.54 27.18
CA GLN A 209 -1.74 -1.98 26.64
C GLN A 209 -1.59 -3.51 26.67
N GLU A 210 -2.03 -4.18 27.74
CA GLU A 210 -2.07 -5.64 27.83
C GLU A 210 -3.04 -6.23 26.80
N LEU A 211 -4.22 -5.62 26.67
CA LEU A 211 -5.23 -5.98 25.68
C LEU A 211 -4.67 -5.90 24.25
N PHE A 212 -3.93 -4.84 23.95
CA PHE A 212 -3.29 -4.70 22.64
C PHE A 212 -2.21 -5.76 22.41
N LYS A 213 -1.38 -6.07 23.40
CA LYS A 213 -0.34 -7.11 23.27
C LYS A 213 -0.94 -8.46 22.92
N ALA A 214 -2.00 -8.85 23.63
CA ALA A 214 -2.69 -10.11 23.38
C ALA A 214 -3.36 -10.12 21.98
N LEU A 215 -4.03 -9.02 21.59
CA LEU A 215 -4.62 -8.87 20.27
C LEU A 215 -3.57 -8.97 19.15
N LYS A 216 -2.44 -8.27 19.31
CA LYS A 216 -1.34 -8.27 18.35
C LYS A 216 -0.78 -9.68 18.12
N GLU A 217 -0.54 -10.46 19.19
CA GLU A 217 -0.06 -11.83 19.09
C GLU A 217 -1.01 -12.69 18.24
N GLU A 218 -2.30 -12.58 18.46
CA GLU A 218 -3.32 -13.31 17.71
C GLU A 218 -3.41 -12.85 16.24
N ILE A 219 -3.29 -11.55 15.97
CA ILE A 219 -3.27 -11.03 14.59
C ILE A 219 -2.04 -11.55 13.84
N LEU A 220 -0.86 -11.45 14.44
CA LEU A 220 0.39 -11.88 13.81
C LEU A 220 0.47 -13.41 13.66
N ALA A 221 -0.27 -14.18 14.45
CA ALA A 221 -0.39 -15.62 14.32
C ALA A 221 -1.25 -16.06 13.12
N LEU A 222 -2.00 -15.16 12.48
CA LEU A 222 -2.83 -15.50 11.31
C LEU A 222 -1.99 -15.83 10.08
N ASP A 223 -0.90 -15.08 9.85
CA ASP A 223 0.02 -15.30 8.73
C ASP A 223 1.41 -14.70 9.04
N GLN A 224 2.47 -15.43 8.68
CA GLN A 224 3.87 -15.00 8.92
C GLN A 224 4.30 -13.76 8.10
N ASN A 225 3.55 -13.42 7.06
CA ASN A 225 3.85 -12.28 6.19
C ASN A 225 3.11 -11.00 6.61
N ILE A 226 2.33 -11.04 7.69
CA ILE A 226 1.67 -9.84 8.20
C ILE A 226 2.71 -8.85 8.70
N THR A 227 2.58 -7.60 8.24
CA THR A 227 3.41 -6.48 8.69
C THR A 227 2.62 -5.55 9.59
N GLU A 228 3.23 -5.14 10.69
CA GLU A 228 2.71 -4.11 11.61
C GLU A 228 3.33 -2.77 11.25
N GLU A 229 2.51 -1.75 11.06
CA GLU A 229 2.96 -0.41 10.69
C GLU A 229 2.25 0.67 11.52
N PRO A 230 2.94 1.27 12.52
CA PRO A 230 2.40 2.42 13.25
C PRO A 230 2.26 3.64 12.33
N LYS A 231 1.05 4.20 12.29
CA LYS A 231 0.69 5.44 11.59
C LYS A 231 0.37 6.51 12.62
N LYS A 232 0.10 7.73 12.21
CA LYS A 232 -0.20 8.87 13.11
C LYS A 232 -1.35 8.60 14.09
N LEU A 233 -2.41 7.94 13.63
CA LEU A 233 -3.64 7.78 14.39
C LEU A 233 -3.97 6.33 14.76
N TYR A 234 -3.31 5.35 14.14
CA TYR A 234 -3.58 3.92 14.30
C TYR A 234 -2.34 3.06 14.06
N VAL A 235 -2.42 1.81 14.41
CA VAL A 235 -1.46 0.78 14.01
C VAL A 235 -2.12 -0.08 12.95
N ALA A 236 -1.55 -0.10 11.74
CA ALA A 236 -2.04 -0.91 10.62
C ALA A 236 -1.43 -2.31 10.64
N TYR A 237 -2.24 -3.32 10.39
CA TYR A 237 -1.80 -4.67 10.06
C TYR A 237 -2.17 -4.98 8.61
N LYS A 238 -1.16 -5.36 7.83
CA LYS A 238 -1.33 -5.53 6.39
C LYS A 238 -0.59 -6.73 5.84
N MET A 239 -1.13 -7.24 4.75
CA MET A 239 -0.48 -8.12 3.78
C MET A 239 -0.13 -7.29 2.54
N THR A 240 -0.84 -7.49 1.44
CA THR A 240 -0.82 -6.58 0.29
C THR A 240 -1.55 -5.28 0.60
N ARG A 241 -2.65 -5.37 1.35
CA ARG A 241 -3.51 -4.25 1.81
C ARG A 241 -3.64 -4.27 3.33
N ASN A 242 -3.99 -3.12 3.92
CA ASN A 242 -4.43 -3.10 5.31
C ASN A 242 -5.70 -3.94 5.43
N PHE A 243 -5.71 -4.87 6.36
CA PHE A 243 -6.92 -5.64 6.66
C PHE A 243 -7.51 -5.29 8.03
N VAL A 244 -6.72 -4.72 8.95
CA VAL A 244 -7.20 -4.15 10.20
C VAL A 244 -6.33 -2.99 10.65
N ASP A 245 -6.96 -1.89 11.04
CA ASP A 245 -6.35 -0.73 11.66
C ASP A 245 -6.77 -0.65 13.11
N VAL A 246 -5.82 -0.51 14.04
CA VAL A 246 -6.05 -0.48 15.49
C VAL A 246 -5.81 0.92 16.02
N VAL A 247 -6.86 1.56 16.51
CA VAL A 247 -6.84 2.89 17.14
C VAL A 247 -6.85 2.75 18.66
N PHE A 248 -5.91 3.38 19.32
CA PHE A 248 -5.79 3.38 20.77
C PHE A 248 -6.68 4.46 21.39
N LYS A 249 -7.41 4.08 22.42
CA LYS A 249 -8.10 4.98 23.33
C LYS A 249 -7.64 4.66 24.75
N LYS A 250 -7.88 5.56 25.70
CA LYS A 250 -7.39 5.41 27.08
C LYS A 250 -7.72 4.04 27.69
N ASN A 251 -8.94 3.54 27.50
CA ASN A 251 -9.49 2.35 28.16
C ASN A 251 -10.09 1.32 27.19
N LYS A 252 -9.74 1.39 25.90
CA LYS A 252 -10.25 0.47 24.87
C LYS A 252 -9.44 0.57 23.58
N LEU A 253 -9.57 -0.43 22.75
CA LEU A 253 -9.12 -0.42 21.36
C LEU A 253 -10.31 -0.31 20.41
N LYS A 254 -10.13 0.38 19.30
CA LYS A 254 -11.06 0.36 18.18
C LYS A 254 -10.36 -0.26 16.98
N LEU A 255 -10.97 -1.25 16.40
CA LEU A 255 -10.49 -1.93 15.21
C LEU A 255 -11.38 -1.51 14.03
N PHE A 256 -10.75 -1.12 12.93
CA PHE A 256 -11.42 -0.90 11.66
C PHE A 256 -11.07 -2.05 10.74
N LEU A 257 -12.09 -2.79 10.28
CA LEU A 257 -11.91 -3.97 9.43
C LEU A 257 -12.15 -3.59 7.98
N ASN A 258 -11.20 -3.89 7.11
CA ASN A 258 -11.29 -3.61 5.69
C ASN A 258 -12.21 -4.63 4.99
N VAL A 259 -13.48 -4.51 5.26
CA VAL A 259 -14.59 -5.31 4.70
C VAL A 259 -15.70 -4.36 4.31
N LYS A 260 -16.28 -4.55 3.11
CA LYS A 260 -17.39 -3.71 2.65
C LYS A 260 -18.67 -3.97 3.43
N SER A 261 -19.50 -2.92 3.59
CA SER A 261 -20.79 -3.01 4.26
C SER A 261 -21.65 -4.14 3.69
N GLY A 262 -22.12 -5.03 4.57
CA GLY A 262 -22.92 -6.20 4.23
C GLY A 262 -22.14 -7.48 3.94
N GLU A 263 -20.79 -7.45 3.92
CA GLU A 263 -19.96 -8.61 3.60
C GLU A 263 -19.37 -9.29 4.86
N LEU A 264 -19.42 -8.64 6.02
CA LEU A 264 -18.93 -9.22 7.27
C LEU A 264 -19.99 -10.14 7.89
N THR A 265 -19.58 -11.37 8.23
CA THR A 265 -20.41 -12.29 9.00
C THR A 265 -20.16 -12.10 10.50
N ASP A 266 -21.09 -11.48 11.21
CA ASP A 266 -20.99 -11.19 12.64
C ASP A 266 -22.26 -11.64 13.40
N PRO A 267 -22.39 -12.93 13.76
CA PRO A 267 -23.55 -13.45 14.48
C PRO A 267 -23.79 -12.81 15.84
N GLN A 268 -22.76 -12.28 16.49
CA GLN A 268 -22.89 -11.61 17.80
C GLN A 268 -23.25 -10.12 17.69
N GLY A 269 -23.12 -9.53 16.48
CA GLY A 269 -23.49 -8.13 16.25
C GLY A 269 -22.60 -7.12 16.99
N ILE A 270 -21.33 -7.44 17.22
CA ILE A 270 -20.38 -6.54 17.90
C ILE A 270 -19.71 -5.56 16.94
N ALA A 271 -19.69 -5.86 15.66
CA ALA A 271 -19.16 -4.99 14.64
C ALA A 271 -20.20 -3.98 14.19
N ARG A 272 -19.88 -2.71 14.31
CA ARG A 272 -20.74 -1.62 13.85
C ARG A 272 -20.49 -1.39 12.36
N ASP A 273 -21.53 -1.50 11.54
CA ASP A 273 -21.48 -1.09 10.13
C ASP A 273 -21.51 0.45 10.04
N LEU A 274 -20.50 1.05 9.46
CA LEU A 274 -20.31 2.52 9.38
C LEU A 274 -21.07 3.14 8.21
N GLU A 275 -21.56 2.32 7.28
CA GLU A 275 -22.38 2.75 6.16
C GLU A 275 -23.88 2.76 6.49
N LYS A 276 -24.31 2.08 7.59
CA LYS A 276 -25.72 1.91 7.95
C LYS A 276 -26.00 2.31 9.39
N PRO A 277 -27.23 2.84 9.68
CA PRO A 277 -28.26 3.30 8.74
C PRO A 277 -27.92 4.63 8.04
N VAL A 278 -26.86 5.32 8.47
CA VAL A 278 -26.35 6.58 7.92
C VAL A 278 -24.83 6.47 7.85
N HIS A 279 -24.27 6.87 6.73
CA HIS A 279 -22.82 6.90 6.55
C HIS A 279 -22.14 7.73 7.64
N ILE A 280 -21.18 7.12 8.33
CA ILE A 280 -20.37 7.76 9.37
C ILE A 280 -18.94 7.86 8.86
N GLY A 281 -18.45 9.08 8.65
CA GLY A 281 -17.07 9.30 8.31
C GLY A 281 -16.13 8.72 9.38
N HIS A 282 -15.13 7.93 8.97
CA HIS A 282 -14.20 7.25 9.87
C HIS A 282 -12.76 7.34 9.38
N TRP A 283 -11.85 7.11 10.31
CA TRP A 283 -10.43 7.04 10.06
C TRP A 283 -10.06 5.55 9.96
N GLY A 284 -9.75 5.06 8.82
CA GLY A 284 -9.36 3.67 8.62
C GLY A 284 -9.96 3.10 7.35
N ASN A 285 -9.45 1.96 6.93
CA ASN A 285 -9.91 1.26 5.77
C ASN A 285 -11.07 0.33 6.13
N GLY A 286 -12.13 0.33 5.30
CA GLY A 286 -13.27 -0.57 5.44
C GLY A 286 -14.41 -0.02 6.30
N ASP A 287 -15.56 -0.69 6.21
CA ASP A 287 -16.85 -0.14 6.65
C ASP A 287 -17.29 -0.66 8.02
N TYR A 288 -16.43 -1.38 8.76
CA TYR A 288 -16.78 -1.94 10.06
C TYR A 288 -15.85 -1.48 11.18
N GLU A 289 -16.47 -1.04 12.29
CA GLU A 289 -15.79 -0.70 13.54
C GLU A 289 -16.10 -1.75 14.62
N VAL A 290 -15.08 -2.30 15.26
CA VAL A 290 -15.19 -3.16 16.45
C VAL A 290 -14.55 -2.47 17.64
N THR A 291 -15.26 -2.40 18.76
CA THR A 291 -14.69 -1.91 20.02
C THR A 291 -14.28 -3.11 20.87
N LEU A 292 -13.04 -3.13 21.34
CA LEU A 292 -12.46 -4.15 22.20
C LEU A 292 -12.10 -3.56 23.56
N THR A 293 -12.64 -4.15 24.64
CA THR A 293 -12.47 -3.66 26.02
C THR A 293 -11.92 -4.72 26.99
N ASN A 294 -12.08 -6.00 26.67
CA ASN A 294 -11.72 -7.12 27.53
C ASN A 294 -10.93 -8.19 26.76
N LEU A 295 -10.06 -8.90 27.46
CA LEU A 295 -9.29 -10.03 26.88
C LEU A 295 -10.20 -11.17 26.40
N ASP A 296 -11.29 -11.42 27.09
CA ASP A 296 -12.26 -12.49 26.76
C ASP A 296 -12.97 -12.27 25.40
N GLU A 297 -12.97 -11.03 24.89
CA GLU A 297 -13.54 -10.68 23.57
C GLU A 297 -12.60 -11.03 22.41
N ILE A 298 -11.28 -11.15 22.66
CA ILE A 298 -10.26 -11.36 21.62
C ILE A 298 -10.56 -12.58 20.74
N PRO A 299 -10.90 -13.76 21.27
CA PRO A 299 -11.14 -14.93 20.43
C PRO A 299 -12.23 -14.71 19.37
N TYR A 300 -13.29 -13.98 19.73
CA TYR A 300 -14.34 -13.66 18.77
C TYR A 300 -13.93 -12.55 17.80
N VAL A 301 -13.31 -11.48 18.30
CA VAL A 301 -12.80 -10.38 17.46
C VAL A 301 -11.85 -10.90 16.39
N ILE A 302 -10.97 -11.85 16.73
CA ILE A 302 -10.07 -12.50 15.77
C ILE A 302 -10.82 -13.24 14.67
N THR A 303 -12.02 -13.78 14.92
CA THR A 303 -12.81 -14.40 13.84
C THR A 303 -13.27 -13.36 12.81
N LEU A 304 -13.55 -12.13 13.24
CA LEU A 304 -13.91 -11.02 12.36
C LEU A 304 -12.66 -10.48 11.63
N VAL A 305 -11.55 -10.32 12.33
CA VAL A 305 -10.26 -9.93 11.73
C VAL A 305 -9.81 -10.94 10.67
N ARG A 306 -10.01 -12.23 10.91
CA ARG A 306 -9.70 -13.30 9.94
C ARG A 306 -10.51 -13.20 8.65
N GLN A 307 -11.76 -12.77 8.72
CA GLN A 307 -12.56 -12.52 7.52
C GLN A 307 -11.98 -11.36 6.72
N SER A 308 -11.65 -10.26 7.40
CA SER A 308 -10.99 -9.13 6.76
C SER A 308 -9.62 -9.52 6.17
N HIS A 309 -8.81 -10.30 6.89
CA HIS A 309 -7.54 -10.81 6.40
C HIS A 309 -7.73 -11.65 5.12
N ALA A 310 -8.70 -12.56 5.09
CA ALA A 310 -8.95 -13.44 3.93
C ALA A 310 -9.38 -12.67 2.66
N ILE A 311 -10.03 -11.52 2.82
CA ILE A 311 -10.45 -10.65 1.70
C ILE A 311 -9.28 -9.80 1.16
N ASN A 312 -8.29 -9.48 2.02
CA ASN A 312 -7.19 -8.54 1.72
C ASN A 312 -5.81 -9.20 1.61
N GLN A 313 -5.77 -10.48 1.33
CA GLN A 313 -4.52 -11.25 1.10
C GLN A 313 -3.77 -10.82 -0.15
#